data_6be11d21e47b0643ae1a82010ca7894e
#
_entry.id   6be11d21e47b0643ae1a82010ca7894e
#
_cell.length_a   1.000
_cell.length_b   1.000
_cell.length_c   1.000
_cell.angle_alpha   90.00
_cell.angle_beta   90.00
_cell.angle_gamma   90.00
#
_symmetry.space_group_name_H-M   'P 1'
#
loop_
_entity.id
_entity.type
_entity.pdbx_description
1 polymer ?
#
loop_
_entity_poly.entity_id
_entity_poly.type
_entity_poly.pdbx_seq_one_letter_code
_entity_poly.pdbx_strand_id
1 'polypeptide(L)'
;MSKSIFNPKHQQIDISTKIVAGLERISEAFKVLLWDKAKALGLSPIQIQLLIFVAYHKPELCNVSHLAREFNITKPTVSDAVRMLEQKKLIVKDFSSADSRSYSIGLSATGKKVVAETENFANPLKTQLGNIQQKDLENLFSSLSHLIYQLNRNGI
;
A
#
# COMPACT_ATOMS: atom_id res chain seq x y z
N MET A 1 14.15 26.83 -3.89
CA MET A 1 14.26 25.38 -3.65
C MET A 1 14.90 25.16 -2.29
N SER A 2 14.23 24.49 -1.39
CA SER A 2 14.76 24.16 -0.08
C SER A 2 16.00 23.25 -0.26
N LYS A 3 17.13 23.65 0.33
CA LYS A 3 18.36 22.83 0.42
C LYS A 3 18.15 21.73 1.47
N SER A 4 17.16 20.87 1.28
CA SER A 4 16.94 19.76 2.19
C SER A 4 18.12 18.81 2.14
N ILE A 5 18.66 18.45 3.31
CA ILE A 5 19.69 17.41 3.46
C ILE A 5 19.24 16.05 2.88
N PHE A 6 17.92 15.85 2.77
CA PHE A 6 17.31 14.67 2.16
C PHE A 6 17.17 14.77 0.64
N ASN A 7 17.61 15.87 0.00
CA ASN A 7 17.58 15.95 -1.45
C ASN A 7 18.77 15.19 -2.04
N PRO A 8 18.56 14.06 -2.72
CA PRO A 8 19.66 13.23 -3.24
C PRO A 8 20.59 13.97 -4.21
N LYS A 9 20.07 15.03 -4.88
CA LYS A 9 20.85 15.82 -5.84
C LYS A 9 22.03 16.59 -5.22
N HIS A 10 21.99 16.83 -3.91
CA HIS A 10 23.00 17.60 -3.20
C HIS A 10 24.05 16.75 -2.47
N GLN A 11 23.91 15.43 -2.54
CA GLN A 11 24.86 14.52 -1.89
C GLN A 11 25.89 14.02 -2.90
N GLN A 12 27.18 14.09 -2.52
CA GLN A 12 28.28 13.52 -3.30
C GLN A 12 28.40 12.00 -3.02
N ILE A 13 27.37 11.26 -3.42
CA ILE A 13 27.26 9.80 -3.26
C ILE A 13 26.90 9.17 -4.60
N ASP A 14 27.07 7.86 -4.70
CA ASP A 14 26.73 7.11 -5.90
C ASP A 14 25.20 7.15 -6.21
N ILE A 15 24.86 6.88 -7.46
CA ILE A 15 23.49 6.98 -7.94
C ILE A 15 22.54 6.01 -7.24
N SER A 16 23.02 4.81 -6.88
CA SER A 16 22.18 3.80 -6.23
C SER A 16 21.76 4.27 -4.83
N THR A 17 22.69 4.81 -4.06
CA THR A 17 22.42 5.40 -2.74
C THR A 17 21.46 6.59 -2.84
N LYS A 18 21.60 7.43 -3.88
CA LYS A 18 20.65 8.54 -4.14
C LYS A 18 19.24 8.03 -4.43
N ILE A 19 19.12 6.96 -5.20
CA ILE A 19 17.82 6.34 -5.50
C ILE A 19 17.18 5.81 -4.22
N VAL A 20 17.94 5.07 -3.39
CA VAL A 20 17.42 4.53 -2.12
C VAL A 20 16.94 5.66 -1.21
N ALA A 21 17.72 6.72 -1.03
CA ALA A 21 17.32 7.88 -0.23
C ALA A 21 16.07 8.58 -0.81
N GLY A 22 15.96 8.66 -2.13
CA GLY A 22 14.78 9.20 -2.81
C GLY A 22 13.52 8.35 -2.58
N LEU A 23 13.64 7.03 -2.67
CA LEU A 23 12.55 6.10 -2.41
C LEU A 23 12.09 6.18 -0.95
N GLU A 24 13.03 6.24 0.00
CA GLU A 24 12.72 6.44 1.42
C GLU A 24 11.92 7.72 1.64
N ARG A 25 12.37 8.83 1.05
CA ARG A 25 11.68 10.13 1.18
C ARG A 25 10.26 10.10 0.59
N ILE A 26 10.07 9.43 -0.55
CA ILE A 26 8.76 9.26 -1.17
C ILE A 26 7.87 8.37 -0.29
N SER A 27 8.43 7.30 0.26
CA SER A 27 7.73 6.40 1.19
C SER A 27 7.21 7.15 2.42
N GLU A 28 8.04 8.03 3.02
CA GLU A 28 7.61 8.84 4.16
C GLU A 28 6.47 9.82 3.80
N ALA A 29 6.55 10.47 2.64
CA ALA A 29 5.47 11.33 2.17
C ALA A 29 4.16 10.53 1.95
N PHE A 30 4.24 9.34 1.39
CA PHE A 30 3.10 8.45 1.22
C PHE A 30 2.50 8.04 2.57
N LYS A 31 3.33 7.67 3.55
CA LYS A 31 2.89 7.31 4.90
C LYS A 31 2.13 8.46 5.58
N VAL A 32 2.59 9.69 5.44
CA VAL A 32 1.90 10.87 6.00
C VAL A 32 0.50 11.00 5.38
N LEU A 33 0.38 10.94 4.06
CA LEU A 33 -0.91 11.03 3.36
C LEU A 33 -1.85 9.90 3.78
N LEU A 34 -1.33 8.68 3.89
CA LEU A 34 -2.09 7.51 4.31
C LEU A 34 -2.55 7.64 5.77
N TRP A 35 -1.68 8.14 6.65
CA TRP A 35 -2.00 8.36 8.07
C TRP A 35 -3.11 9.40 8.24
N ASP A 36 -3.01 10.52 7.55
CA ASP A 36 -4.02 11.58 7.61
C ASP A 36 -5.39 11.07 7.14
N LYS A 37 -5.40 10.28 6.05
CA LYS A 37 -6.63 9.67 5.55
C LYS A 37 -7.19 8.64 6.53
N ALA A 38 -6.34 7.81 7.10
CA ALA A 38 -6.73 6.81 8.10
C ALA A 38 -7.39 7.47 9.32
N LYS A 39 -6.76 8.50 9.84
CA LYS A 39 -7.28 9.28 10.98
C LYS A 39 -8.66 9.88 10.67
N ALA A 40 -8.84 10.46 9.49
CA ALA A 40 -10.12 11.03 9.07
C ALA A 40 -11.25 10.00 9.00
N LEU A 41 -10.95 8.73 8.71
CA LEU A 41 -11.90 7.63 8.60
C LEU A 41 -12.03 6.81 9.91
N GLY A 42 -11.28 7.15 10.96
CA GLY A 42 -11.23 6.38 12.21
C GLY A 42 -10.66 4.97 12.02
N LEU A 43 -9.73 4.82 11.07
CA LEU A 43 -9.07 3.57 10.73
C LEU A 43 -7.57 3.67 10.99
N SER A 44 -6.89 2.53 11.06
CA SER A 44 -5.43 2.50 10.99
C SER A 44 -4.94 2.47 9.54
N PRO A 45 -3.69 2.90 9.26
CA PRO A 45 -3.11 2.81 7.92
C PRO A 45 -3.20 1.42 7.31
N ILE A 46 -2.89 0.37 8.07
CA ILE A 46 -2.96 -1.01 7.58
C ILE A 46 -4.40 -1.43 7.25
N GLN A 47 -5.39 -0.96 8.00
CA GLN A 47 -6.79 -1.25 7.70
C GLN A 47 -7.21 -0.65 6.35
N ILE A 48 -6.78 0.58 6.03
CA ILE A 48 -7.02 1.18 4.71
C ILE A 48 -6.33 0.38 3.61
N GLN A 49 -5.06 0.03 3.80
CA GLN A 49 -4.31 -0.74 2.82
C GLN A 49 -4.95 -2.11 2.54
N LEU A 50 -5.45 -2.80 3.59
CA LEU A 50 -6.18 -4.06 3.44
C LEU A 50 -7.49 -3.87 2.67
N LEU A 51 -8.27 -2.83 2.97
CA LEU A 51 -9.51 -2.53 2.23
C LEU A 51 -9.24 -2.24 0.75
N ILE A 52 -8.23 -1.44 0.44
CA ILE A 52 -7.82 -1.13 -0.94
C ILE A 52 -7.38 -2.42 -1.65
N PHE A 53 -6.55 -3.25 -1.00
CA PHE A 53 -6.10 -4.52 -1.59
C PHE A 53 -7.29 -5.42 -1.93
N VAL A 54 -8.19 -5.62 -0.98
CA VAL A 54 -9.38 -6.47 -1.18
C VAL A 54 -10.31 -5.94 -2.28
N ALA A 55 -10.36 -4.61 -2.47
CA ALA A 55 -11.17 -3.99 -3.53
C ALA A 55 -10.69 -4.34 -4.94
N TYR A 56 -9.36 -4.50 -5.12
CA TYR A 56 -8.75 -4.60 -6.45
C TYR A 56 -8.15 -5.96 -6.77
N HIS A 57 -8.24 -6.93 -5.86
CA HIS A 57 -7.66 -8.26 -6.06
C HIS A 57 -8.72 -9.36 -6.01
N LYS A 58 -8.41 -10.49 -6.64
CA LYS A 58 -9.30 -11.67 -6.66
C LYS A 58 -9.45 -12.26 -5.25
N PRO A 59 -10.62 -12.85 -4.93
CA PRO A 59 -10.89 -13.43 -3.61
C PRO A 59 -9.83 -14.42 -3.12
N GLU A 60 -9.22 -15.21 -4.03
CA GLU A 60 -8.20 -16.21 -3.71
C GLU A 60 -6.94 -15.58 -3.11
N LEU A 61 -6.67 -14.32 -3.42
CA LEU A 61 -5.55 -13.54 -2.88
C LEU A 61 -5.91 -12.81 -1.57
N CYS A 62 -7.19 -12.70 -1.25
CA CYS A 62 -7.69 -11.95 -0.10
C CYS A 62 -7.84 -12.85 1.14
N ASN A 63 -6.75 -13.44 1.60
CA ASN A 63 -6.69 -14.23 2.82
C ASN A 63 -5.54 -13.80 3.72
N VAL A 64 -5.61 -14.16 4.99
CA VAL A 64 -4.63 -13.72 6.02
C VAL A 64 -3.20 -14.05 5.64
N SER A 65 -2.94 -15.25 5.13
CA SER A 65 -1.58 -15.69 4.79
C SER A 65 -0.99 -14.91 3.61
N HIS A 66 -1.81 -14.65 2.58
CA HIS A 66 -1.37 -13.87 1.42
C HIS A 66 -1.15 -12.40 1.79
N LEU A 67 -2.10 -11.81 2.51
CA LEU A 67 -2.00 -10.41 2.96
C LEU A 67 -0.79 -10.17 3.87
N ALA A 68 -0.49 -11.10 4.78
CA ALA A 68 0.69 -11.02 5.64
C ALA A 68 1.99 -10.96 4.83
N ARG A 69 2.07 -11.76 3.78
CA ARG A 69 3.22 -11.79 2.87
C ARG A 69 3.29 -10.54 1.99
N GLU A 70 2.16 -10.11 1.42
CA GLU A 70 2.07 -8.94 0.56
C GLU A 70 2.50 -7.65 1.27
N PHE A 71 2.04 -7.46 2.50
CA PHE A 71 2.35 -6.27 3.30
C PHE A 71 3.61 -6.42 4.18
N ASN A 72 4.31 -7.56 4.10
CA ASN A 72 5.47 -7.86 4.93
C ASN A 72 5.22 -7.65 6.44
N ILE A 73 4.09 -8.17 6.92
CA ILE A 73 3.67 -8.11 8.32
C ILE A 73 3.27 -9.49 8.82
N THR A 74 3.11 -9.65 10.14
CA THR A 74 2.76 -10.95 10.73
C THR A 74 1.29 -11.32 10.50
N LYS A 75 0.98 -12.61 10.44
CA LYS A 75 -0.40 -13.10 10.37
C LYS A 75 -1.27 -12.62 11.54
N PRO A 76 -0.80 -12.60 12.80
CA PRO A 76 -1.56 -11.98 13.90
C PRO A 76 -1.93 -10.52 13.63
N THR A 77 -1.00 -9.72 13.12
CA THR A 77 -1.27 -8.31 12.76
C THR A 77 -2.39 -8.19 11.72
N VAL A 78 -2.35 -9.02 10.67
CA VAL A 78 -3.44 -9.06 9.67
C VAL A 78 -4.74 -9.50 10.31
N SER A 79 -4.72 -10.57 11.11
CA SER A 79 -5.93 -11.10 11.75
C SER A 79 -6.59 -10.08 12.68
N ASP A 80 -5.80 -9.32 13.43
CA ASP A 80 -6.31 -8.24 14.28
C ASP A 80 -6.93 -7.11 13.45
N ALA A 81 -6.27 -6.69 12.37
CA ALA A 81 -6.80 -5.68 11.47
C ALA A 81 -8.12 -6.14 10.81
N VAL A 82 -8.17 -7.39 10.35
CA VAL A 82 -9.38 -8.01 9.77
C VAL A 82 -10.51 -8.06 10.79
N ARG A 83 -10.23 -8.49 12.03
CA ARG A 83 -11.21 -8.52 13.11
C ARG A 83 -11.80 -7.13 13.38
N MET A 84 -10.97 -6.11 13.43
CA MET A 84 -11.44 -4.73 13.64
C MET A 84 -12.27 -4.20 12.46
N LEU A 85 -11.90 -4.53 11.23
CA LEU A 85 -12.66 -4.18 10.04
C LEU A 85 -14.02 -4.89 10.00
N GLU A 86 -14.08 -6.15 10.44
CA GLU A 86 -15.33 -6.91 10.56
C GLU A 86 -16.24 -6.30 11.62
N GLN A 87 -15.72 -5.95 12.80
CA GLN A 87 -16.46 -5.25 13.85
C GLN A 87 -17.04 -3.92 13.38
N LYS A 88 -16.31 -3.21 12.53
CA LYS A 88 -16.79 -1.96 11.87
C LYS A 88 -17.72 -2.24 10.69
N LYS A 89 -18.03 -3.49 10.38
CA LYS A 89 -18.89 -3.91 9.27
C LYS A 89 -18.39 -3.44 7.90
N LEU A 90 -17.09 -3.33 7.72
CA LEU A 90 -16.46 -2.92 6.47
C LEU A 90 -16.09 -4.09 5.56
N ILE A 91 -15.94 -5.27 6.14
CA ILE A 91 -15.62 -6.50 5.43
C ILE A 91 -16.60 -7.62 5.81
N VAL A 92 -16.61 -8.64 4.97
CA VAL A 92 -17.27 -9.93 5.20
C VAL A 92 -16.26 -11.06 5.04
N LYS A 93 -16.43 -12.12 5.82
CA LYS A 93 -15.61 -13.35 5.69
C LYS A 93 -16.42 -14.40 4.94
N ASP A 94 -15.81 -15.01 3.95
CA ASP A 94 -16.37 -16.12 3.20
C ASP A 94 -15.61 -17.41 3.55
N PHE A 95 -16.31 -18.36 4.17
CA PHE A 95 -15.80 -19.67 4.59
C PHE A 95 -16.11 -20.78 3.58
N SER A 96 -16.44 -20.45 2.34
CA SER A 96 -16.79 -21.41 1.29
C SER A 96 -15.63 -22.30 0.81
N SER A 97 -14.40 -22.07 1.30
CA SER A 97 -13.26 -22.93 1.01
C SER A 97 -13.38 -24.29 1.70
N ALA A 98 -12.81 -25.35 1.10
CA ALA A 98 -12.81 -26.72 1.62
C ALA A 98 -12.12 -26.86 3.01
N ASP A 99 -11.32 -25.89 3.42
CA ASP A 99 -10.71 -25.78 4.74
C ASP A 99 -11.51 -24.82 5.61
N SER A 100 -12.25 -25.37 6.58
CA SER A 100 -13.06 -24.59 7.53
C SER A 100 -12.27 -23.63 8.43
N ARG A 101 -10.93 -23.70 8.40
CA ARG A 101 -10.03 -22.80 9.14
C ARG A 101 -9.56 -21.62 8.31
N SER A 102 -9.79 -21.64 7.01
CA SER A 102 -9.45 -20.56 6.09
C SER A 102 -10.70 -19.85 5.60
N TYR A 103 -10.59 -18.57 5.38
CA TYR A 103 -11.65 -17.73 4.80
C TYR A 103 -11.04 -16.73 3.82
N SER A 104 -11.81 -16.36 2.83
CA SER A 104 -11.52 -15.19 2.02
C SER A 104 -12.20 -13.96 2.60
N ILE A 105 -11.62 -12.80 2.32
CA ILE A 105 -12.08 -11.50 2.82
C ILE A 105 -12.68 -10.73 1.65
N GLY A 106 -13.92 -10.29 1.79
CA GLY A 106 -14.60 -9.45 0.82
C GLY A 106 -15.02 -8.10 1.44
N LEU A 107 -15.31 -7.11 0.61
CA LEU A 107 -15.84 -5.84 1.07
C LEU A 107 -17.36 -5.92 1.28
N SER A 108 -17.85 -5.35 2.37
CA SER A 108 -19.26 -5.03 2.55
C SER A 108 -19.66 -3.83 1.67
N ALA A 109 -20.95 -3.53 1.58
CA ALA A 109 -21.44 -2.32 0.91
C ALA A 109 -20.84 -1.04 1.54
N THR A 110 -20.72 -1.02 2.88
CA THR A 110 -20.08 0.10 3.61
C THR A 110 -18.58 0.15 3.34
N GLY A 111 -17.90 -1.00 3.30
CA GLY A 111 -16.48 -1.08 2.96
C GLY A 111 -16.17 -0.54 1.56
N LYS A 112 -17.02 -0.83 0.57
CA LYS A 112 -16.89 -0.26 -0.79
C LYS A 112 -16.97 1.26 -0.79
N LYS A 113 -17.89 1.85 0.02
CA LYS A 113 -17.98 3.31 0.16
C LYS A 113 -16.71 3.90 0.76
N VAL A 114 -16.19 3.28 1.82
CA VAL A 114 -14.94 3.71 2.45
C VAL A 114 -13.77 3.65 1.47
N VAL A 115 -13.65 2.59 0.67
CA VAL A 115 -12.62 2.50 -0.38
C VAL A 115 -12.75 3.64 -1.37
N ALA A 116 -13.95 3.94 -1.86
CA ALA A 116 -14.18 5.06 -2.77
C ALA A 116 -13.71 6.40 -2.18
N GLU A 117 -13.91 6.62 -0.87
CA GLU A 117 -13.40 7.81 -0.18
C GLU A 117 -11.87 7.84 -0.07
N THR A 118 -11.19 6.69 -0.20
CA THR A 118 -9.72 6.62 -0.15
C THR A 118 -9.05 6.83 -1.51
N GLU A 119 -9.77 6.78 -2.63
CA GLU A 119 -9.17 6.82 -3.97
C GLU A 119 -8.27 8.03 -4.22
N ASN A 120 -8.54 9.14 -3.56
CA ASN A 120 -7.87 10.41 -3.77
C ASN A 120 -6.78 10.75 -2.73
N PHE A 121 -6.50 9.88 -1.76
CA PHE A 121 -5.53 10.22 -0.71
C PHE A 121 -4.11 10.44 -1.24
N ALA A 122 -3.73 9.79 -2.33
CA ALA A 122 -2.42 9.91 -2.97
C ALA A 122 -2.36 11.00 -4.06
N ASN A 123 -3.44 11.77 -4.28
CA ASN A 123 -3.48 12.81 -5.31
C ASN A 123 -2.34 13.83 -5.22
N PRO A 124 -1.88 14.28 -4.03
CA PRO A 124 -0.73 15.17 -3.97
C PRO A 124 0.52 14.58 -4.64
N LEU A 125 0.77 13.27 -4.49
CA LEU A 125 1.86 12.59 -5.18
C LEU A 125 1.60 12.43 -6.68
N LYS A 126 0.37 12.04 -7.07
CA LYS A 126 -0.02 11.92 -8.48
C LYS A 126 0.14 13.24 -9.23
N THR A 127 -0.24 14.35 -8.61
CA THR A 127 -0.08 15.70 -9.19
C THR A 127 1.39 16.01 -9.46
N GLN A 128 2.29 15.69 -8.55
CA GLN A 128 3.73 15.90 -8.75
C GLN A 128 4.28 15.01 -9.89
N LEU A 129 3.81 13.77 -9.99
CA LEU A 129 4.18 12.89 -11.12
C LEU A 129 3.73 13.47 -12.46
N GLY A 130 2.57 14.15 -12.52
CA GLY A 130 2.06 14.82 -13.71
C GLY A 130 2.98 15.92 -14.27
N ASN A 131 3.95 16.42 -13.49
CA ASN A 131 4.95 17.38 -13.92
C ASN A 131 6.17 16.73 -14.61
N ILE A 132 6.22 15.41 -14.68
CA ILE A 132 7.30 14.63 -15.31
C ILE A 132 6.87 14.25 -16.73
N GLN A 133 7.82 14.27 -17.67
CA GLN A 133 7.53 13.88 -19.05
C GLN A 133 7.08 12.41 -19.11
N GLN A 134 6.12 12.12 -20.00
CA GLN A 134 5.54 10.77 -20.12
C GLN A 134 6.58 9.67 -20.29
N LYS A 135 7.59 9.90 -21.13
CA LYS A 135 8.68 8.93 -21.37
C LYS A 135 9.46 8.62 -20.08
N ASP A 136 9.71 9.63 -19.24
CA ASP A 136 10.43 9.45 -17.98
C ASP A 136 9.57 8.72 -16.94
N LEU A 137 8.25 8.95 -16.94
CA LEU A 137 7.32 8.18 -16.11
C LEU A 137 7.29 6.70 -16.51
N GLU A 138 7.28 6.39 -17.81
CA GLU A 138 7.33 5.01 -18.29
C GLU A 138 8.64 4.32 -17.91
N ASN A 139 9.77 5.00 -18.05
CA ASN A 139 11.08 4.51 -17.62
C ASN A 139 11.12 4.29 -16.09
N LEU A 140 10.59 5.23 -15.32
CA LEU A 140 10.50 5.11 -13.85
C LEU A 140 9.65 3.90 -13.46
N PHE A 141 8.46 3.74 -14.07
CA PHE A 141 7.59 2.60 -13.82
C PHE A 141 8.26 1.27 -14.13
N SER A 142 8.93 1.16 -15.28
CA SER A 142 9.66 -0.03 -15.70
C SER A 142 10.78 -0.37 -14.71
N SER A 143 11.56 0.61 -14.30
CA SER A 143 12.66 0.44 -13.35
C SER A 143 12.18 0.03 -11.95
N LEU A 144 11.11 0.65 -11.46
CA LEU A 144 10.49 0.29 -10.18
C LEU A 144 9.92 -1.13 -10.22
N SER A 145 9.24 -1.50 -11.31
CA SER A 145 8.68 -2.85 -11.48
C SER A 145 9.77 -3.91 -11.45
N HIS A 146 10.89 -3.64 -12.13
CA HIS A 146 12.05 -4.54 -12.10
C HIS A 146 12.64 -4.67 -10.71
N LEU A 147 12.82 -3.54 -10.00
CA LEU A 147 13.34 -3.54 -8.65
C LEU A 147 12.45 -4.34 -7.68
N ILE A 148 11.14 -4.12 -7.72
CA ILE A 148 10.17 -4.85 -6.91
C ILE A 148 10.24 -6.35 -7.20
N TYR A 149 10.30 -6.74 -8.47
CA TYR A 149 10.46 -8.15 -8.86
C TYR A 149 11.72 -8.79 -8.27
N GLN A 150 12.85 -8.09 -8.30
CA GLN A 150 14.12 -8.57 -7.74
C GLN A 150 14.06 -8.69 -6.20
N LEU A 151 13.46 -7.72 -5.51
CA LEU A 151 13.27 -7.77 -4.05
C LEU A 151 12.40 -8.98 -3.64
N ASN A 152 11.26 -9.17 -4.31
CA ASN A 152 10.37 -10.32 -4.04
C ASN A 152 11.07 -11.66 -4.27
N ARG A 153 11.91 -11.75 -5.29
CA ARG A 153 12.70 -12.97 -5.60
C ARG A 153 13.73 -13.28 -4.53
N ASN A 154 14.29 -12.26 -3.88
CA ASN A 154 15.30 -12.38 -2.84
C ASN A 154 14.71 -12.48 -1.43
N GLY A 155 13.38 -12.50 -1.29
CA GLY A 155 12.69 -12.62 -0.01
C GLY A 155 12.74 -11.37 0.86
N ILE A 156 12.87 -10.20 0.23
CA ILE A 156 12.88 -8.89 0.88
C ILE A 156 11.54 -8.21 0.64
#